data_fb07ca9aed179e1243567e3d9b9743aa
#
_entry.id   fb07ca9aed179e1243567e3d9b9743aa
#
_cell.length_a   1.000
_cell.length_b   1.000
_cell.length_c   1.000
_cell.angle_alpha   90.00
_cell.angle_beta   90.00
_cell.angle_gamma   90.00
#
_symmetry.space_group_name_H-M   'P 1'
#
loop_
_entity.id
_entity.type
_entity.pdbx_description
1 polymer ?
#
loop_
_entity_poly.entity_id
_entity_poly.type
_entity_poly.pdbx_seq_one_letter_code
_entity_poly.pdbx_strand_id
1 'polypeptide(L)'
;MCVDTFHLFPETMEFLKDIEKAYEFKAEVFCADGIPVADKAAYDKRYGADLWKENIEEYDRVCKVEPFQRGLKTLNTNCMINGRTRWQGFERAWIDLFENAPIGGGLAKCNPLAYWTLEDTFDYIAKHECLHHPLHAKGYPSIGDAKDTIPIPEDGSVRFVDFNFEGDKTEWLDYATERKGRFVGLANADGSTKTECGIHVDGAEKTWDRDLWEADKSKVKKVDSTDAALEVKNSGKDSVIVVYAPWCQFSQDMEDEFEKFAASADVDVYSFRGDEERDFVQETLNTQSFPTVNVIKADGTAVKYESEVRTVDALTKFLEDTR
;
A
#
# COMPACT_ATOMS: atom_id res chain seq x y z
N MET A 1 0.39 21.14 9.84
CA MET A 1 -0.08 20.39 11.04
C MET A 1 0.69 19.08 11.12
N CYS A 2 1.14 18.68 12.30
CA CYS A 2 1.76 17.39 12.60
C CYS A 2 1.02 16.74 13.78
N VAL A 3 0.96 15.41 13.82
CA VAL A 3 0.42 14.67 14.96
C VAL A 3 1.57 13.92 15.64
N ASP A 4 1.82 14.24 16.91
CA ASP A 4 2.78 13.53 17.74
C ASP A 4 2.06 12.40 18.49
N THR A 5 2.40 11.16 18.14
CA THR A 5 1.84 9.95 18.72
C THR A 5 2.59 9.49 19.98
N PHE A 6 3.63 10.22 20.39
CA PHE A 6 4.62 9.85 21.42
C PHE A 6 5.43 8.59 21.10
N HIS A 7 5.25 8.04 19.91
CA HIS A 7 5.95 6.84 19.41
C HIS A 7 6.66 7.07 18.08
N LEU A 8 6.74 8.33 17.62
CA LEU A 8 7.50 8.68 16.41
C LEU A 8 8.99 8.40 16.62
N PHE A 9 9.69 8.14 15.54
CA PHE A 9 11.16 8.11 15.58
C PHE A 9 11.70 9.48 15.98
N PRO A 10 12.76 9.56 16.79
CA PRO A 10 13.43 10.84 17.09
C PRO A 10 13.80 11.59 15.82
N GLU A 11 14.30 10.88 14.81
CA GLU A 11 14.66 11.43 13.50
C GLU A 11 13.48 12.11 12.80
N THR A 12 12.23 11.66 13.02
CA THR A 12 11.04 12.29 12.45
C THR A 12 10.82 13.70 13.03
N MET A 13 10.99 13.85 14.33
CA MET A 13 10.82 15.15 14.99
C MET A 13 11.98 16.11 14.70
N GLU A 14 13.19 15.59 14.46
CA GLU A 14 14.33 16.37 14.00
C GLU A 14 14.14 16.82 12.56
N PHE A 15 13.73 15.92 11.69
CA PHE A 15 13.44 16.21 10.29
C PHE A 15 12.32 17.25 10.14
N LEU A 16 11.32 17.24 11.00
CA LEU A 16 10.29 18.29 11.02
C LEU A 16 10.90 19.68 11.21
N LYS A 17 11.92 19.81 12.09
CA LYS A 17 12.62 21.09 12.30
C LYS A 17 13.44 21.50 11.07
N ASP A 18 14.04 20.53 10.37
CA ASP A 18 14.78 20.81 9.14
C ASP A 18 13.85 21.32 8.03
N ILE A 19 12.65 20.71 7.90
CA ILE A 19 11.60 21.16 6.98
C ILE A 19 11.11 22.56 7.36
N GLU A 20 10.80 22.81 8.64
CA GLU A 20 10.39 24.13 9.13
C GLU A 20 11.40 25.22 8.76
N LYS A 21 12.69 24.90 8.94
CA LYS A 21 13.79 25.82 8.63
C LYS A 21 13.94 26.04 7.11
N ALA A 22 13.88 24.97 6.33
CA ALA A 22 14.10 25.06 4.89
C ALA A 22 12.98 25.79 4.15
N TYR A 23 11.75 25.62 4.60
CA TYR A 23 10.56 26.22 3.98
C TYR A 23 10.00 27.41 4.77
N GLU A 24 10.71 27.89 5.79
CA GLU A 24 10.40 29.10 6.54
C GLU A 24 8.98 29.15 7.13
N PHE A 25 8.53 28.02 7.70
CA PHE A 25 7.23 27.95 8.37
C PHE A 25 7.36 27.33 9.77
N LYS A 26 6.29 27.35 10.55
CA LYS A 26 6.19 26.65 11.83
C LYS A 26 5.03 25.66 11.79
N ALA A 27 5.29 24.40 12.10
CA ALA A 27 4.26 23.37 12.18
C ALA A 27 3.51 23.49 13.51
N GLU A 28 2.18 23.42 13.43
CA GLU A 28 1.36 23.21 14.61
C GLU A 28 1.33 21.71 14.90
N VAL A 29 1.78 21.34 16.11
CA VAL A 29 1.85 19.93 16.54
C VAL A 29 0.71 19.64 17.50
N PHE A 30 -0.06 18.61 17.20
CA PHE A 30 -1.14 18.09 18.02
C PHE A 30 -0.78 16.71 18.56
N CYS A 31 -1.19 16.42 19.78
CA CYS A 31 -0.99 15.13 20.44
C CYS A 31 -2.20 14.81 21.33
N ALA A 32 -2.17 13.70 22.07
CA ALA A 32 -3.27 13.33 22.97
C ALA A 32 -3.69 14.49 23.87
N ASP A 33 -5.01 14.73 23.99
CA ASP A 33 -5.56 15.88 24.67
C ASP A 33 -5.10 15.99 26.12
N GLY A 34 -4.70 17.20 26.52
CA GLY A 34 -4.19 17.51 27.85
C GLY A 34 -2.81 16.97 28.17
N ILE A 35 -2.08 16.43 27.17
CA ILE A 35 -0.67 16.06 27.31
C ILE A 35 0.20 17.09 26.57
N PRO A 36 1.31 17.56 27.16
CA PRO A 36 2.25 18.42 26.45
C PRO A 36 2.90 17.68 25.27
N VAL A 37 3.15 18.40 24.16
CA VAL A 37 3.86 17.87 23.00
C VAL A 37 5.23 17.34 23.44
N ALA A 38 5.62 16.16 22.92
CA ALA A 38 6.87 15.47 23.22
C ALA A 38 7.03 15.01 24.69
N ASP A 39 6.01 15.13 25.53
CA ASP A 39 6.04 14.63 26.91
C ASP A 39 5.52 13.18 26.98
N LYS A 40 6.37 12.25 26.52
CA LYS A 40 6.04 10.82 26.58
C LYS A 40 5.82 10.33 28.02
N ALA A 41 6.50 10.91 29.01
CA ALA A 41 6.35 10.49 30.41
C ALA A 41 4.95 10.85 30.95
N ALA A 42 4.42 12.02 30.60
CA ALA A 42 3.05 12.40 30.95
C ALA A 42 2.03 11.51 30.23
N TYR A 43 2.27 11.17 28.97
CA TYR A 43 1.45 10.23 28.22
C TYR A 43 1.43 8.83 28.89
N ASP A 44 2.60 8.26 29.13
CA ASP A 44 2.74 6.93 29.74
C ASP A 44 2.06 6.84 31.11
N LYS A 45 2.17 7.91 31.88
CA LYS A 45 1.50 8.02 33.19
C LYS A 45 -0.04 7.99 33.10
N ARG A 46 -0.59 8.61 32.05
CA ARG A 46 -2.06 8.77 31.89
C ARG A 46 -2.69 7.56 31.20
N TYR A 47 -2.05 7.03 30.16
CA TYR A 47 -2.63 6.04 29.28
C TYR A 47 -1.94 4.67 29.35
N GLY A 48 -0.76 4.57 29.95
CA GLY A 48 0.09 3.38 29.92
C GLY A 48 1.05 3.37 28.74
N ALA A 49 2.25 2.88 28.96
CA ALA A 49 3.29 2.81 27.90
C ALA A 49 2.93 1.82 26.78
N ASP A 50 2.14 0.81 27.10
CA ASP A 50 1.77 -0.28 26.22
C ASP A 50 0.31 -0.22 25.73
N LEU A 51 -0.39 0.93 25.83
CA LEU A 51 -1.76 1.09 25.35
C LEU A 51 -1.94 0.56 23.92
N TRP A 52 -0.97 0.78 23.05
CA TRP A 52 -0.98 0.34 21.66
C TRP A 52 -0.97 -1.19 21.49
N LYS A 53 -0.50 -1.95 22.49
CA LYS A 53 -0.58 -3.43 22.53
C LYS A 53 -1.87 -3.90 23.18
N GLU A 54 -2.28 -3.22 24.24
CA GLU A 54 -3.41 -3.61 25.07
C GLU A 54 -4.74 -3.25 24.42
N ASN A 55 -4.80 -2.09 23.75
CA ASN A 55 -6.00 -1.62 23.06
C ASN A 55 -5.61 -0.69 21.89
N ILE A 56 -5.43 -1.28 20.72
CA ILE A 56 -5.00 -0.56 19.52
C ILE A 56 -6.03 0.48 19.05
N GLU A 57 -7.32 0.23 19.23
CA GLU A 57 -8.38 1.16 18.83
C GLU A 57 -8.37 2.42 19.71
N GLU A 58 -8.23 2.24 21.02
CA GLU A 58 -8.13 3.37 21.94
C GLU A 58 -6.82 4.14 21.72
N TYR A 59 -5.72 3.44 21.42
CA TYR A 59 -4.47 4.09 21.04
C TYR A 59 -4.64 4.96 19.77
N ASP A 60 -5.22 4.41 18.72
CA ASP A 60 -5.44 5.14 17.47
C ASP A 60 -6.40 6.33 17.71
N ARG A 61 -7.44 6.14 18.50
CA ARG A 61 -8.37 7.22 18.86
C ARG A 61 -7.67 8.35 19.60
N VAL A 62 -6.90 8.04 20.65
CA VAL A 62 -6.27 9.05 21.53
C VAL A 62 -5.06 9.71 20.89
N CYS A 63 -4.21 8.95 20.21
CA CYS A 63 -2.93 9.42 19.71
C CYS A 63 -2.97 9.92 18.27
N LYS A 64 -4.02 9.57 17.50
CA LYS A 64 -4.09 9.88 16.08
C LYS A 64 -5.39 10.59 15.69
N VAL A 65 -6.55 9.94 15.86
CA VAL A 65 -7.83 10.43 15.33
C VAL A 65 -8.27 11.72 16.02
N GLU A 66 -8.31 11.73 17.36
CA GLU A 66 -8.72 12.90 18.12
C GLU A 66 -7.80 14.11 17.90
N PRO A 67 -6.44 13.97 18.05
CA PRO A 67 -5.55 15.09 17.80
C PRO A 67 -5.65 15.64 16.38
N PHE A 68 -5.82 14.75 15.40
CA PHE A 68 -5.98 15.13 14.01
C PHE A 68 -7.26 15.94 13.78
N GLN A 69 -8.41 15.44 14.26
CA GLN A 69 -9.69 16.14 14.15
C GLN A 69 -9.68 17.50 14.87
N ARG A 70 -9.10 17.54 16.07
CA ARG A 70 -8.93 18.77 16.83
C ARG A 70 -8.04 19.75 16.10
N GLY A 71 -6.98 19.28 15.48
CA GLY A 71 -6.09 20.08 14.65
C GLY A 71 -6.80 20.71 13.46
N LEU A 72 -7.55 19.93 12.68
CA LEU A 72 -8.35 20.42 11.55
C LEU A 72 -9.32 21.53 11.99
N LYS A 73 -9.99 21.32 13.11
CA LYS A 73 -10.95 22.29 13.67
C LYS A 73 -10.25 23.56 14.16
N THR A 74 -9.14 23.42 14.90
CA THR A 74 -8.40 24.54 15.49
C THR A 74 -7.80 25.42 14.40
N LEU A 75 -7.31 24.82 13.32
CA LEU A 75 -6.72 25.52 12.18
C LEU A 75 -7.76 26.04 11.18
N ASN A 76 -9.05 25.80 11.44
CA ASN A 76 -10.13 26.16 10.52
C ASN A 76 -9.85 25.68 9.08
N THR A 77 -9.45 24.43 8.92
CA THR A 77 -8.97 23.86 7.69
C THR A 77 -10.09 23.69 6.67
N ASN A 78 -9.91 24.20 5.47
CA ASN A 78 -10.88 24.06 4.37
C ASN A 78 -10.46 22.99 3.36
N CYS A 79 -9.16 22.74 3.23
CA CYS A 79 -8.62 21.71 2.36
C CYS A 79 -7.39 21.09 3.01
N MET A 80 -7.24 19.79 2.84
CA MET A 80 -6.09 19.02 3.33
C MET A 80 -5.29 18.47 2.13
N ILE A 81 -3.99 18.73 2.11
CA ILE A 81 -3.08 18.17 1.11
C ILE A 81 -2.35 16.97 1.72
N ASN A 82 -2.37 15.83 1.04
CA ASN A 82 -1.74 14.59 1.49
C ASN A 82 -0.73 14.07 0.47
N GLY A 83 0.36 13.47 0.97
CA GLY A 83 1.30 12.70 0.16
C GLY A 83 0.93 11.22 0.00
N ARG A 84 -0.36 10.89 0.04
CA ARG A 84 -0.81 9.50 -0.17
C ARG A 84 -0.75 9.13 -1.65
N THR A 85 -0.40 7.87 -1.91
CA THR A 85 -0.43 7.29 -3.24
C THR A 85 -1.30 6.02 -3.26
N ARG A 86 -1.84 5.65 -4.42
CA ARG A 86 -2.58 4.39 -4.60
C ARG A 86 -1.69 3.16 -4.38
N TRP A 87 -0.40 3.28 -4.65
CA TRP A 87 0.61 2.25 -4.43
C TRP A 87 0.81 1.83 -2.98
N GLN A 88 0.37 2.65 -2.04
CA GLN A 88 0.37 2.31 -0.64
C GLN A 88 -0.67 1.25 -0.28
N GLY A 89 -1.50 0.86 -1.24
CA GLY A 89 -2.41 -0.28 -1.17
C GLY A 89 -3.61 -0.10 -0.24
N PHE A 90 -4.42 -1.14 -0.12
CA PHE A 90 -5.60 -1.21 0.74
C PHE A 90 -6.57 -0.06 0.48
N GLU A 91 -7.02 0.62 1.53
CA GLU A 91 -7.95 1.74 1.46
C GLU A 91 -7.43 2.92 0.63
N ARG A 92 -6.11 3.00 0.39
CA ARG A 92 -5.50 4.07 -0.42
C ARG A 92 -5.56 3.81 -1.92
N ALA A 93 -5.80 2.58 -2.32
CA ALA A 93 -5.90 2.21 -3.72
C ALA A 93 -7.01 2.95 -4.50
N TRP A 94 -7.97 3.50 -3.78
CA TRP A 94 -9.15 4.16 -4.32
C TRP A 94 -9.07 5.69 -4.32
N ILE A 95 -8.03 6.28 -3.73
CA ILE A 95 -7.95 7.73 -3.61
C ILE A 95 -7.85 8.41 -4.97
N ASP A 96 -8.57 9.51 -5.12
CA ASP A 96 -8.48 10.40 -6.26
C ASP A 96 -7.63 11.64 -5.94
N LEU A 97 -7.31 12.43 -6.97
CA LEU A 97 -6.63 13.72 -6.79
C LEU A 97 -7.39 14.61 -5.80
N PHE A 98 -8.72 14.58 -5.88
CA PHE A 98 -9.60 15.33 -4.97
C PHE A 98 -10.69 14.40 -4.44
N GLU A 99 -10.88 14.39 -3.15
CA GLU A 99 -11.95 13.65 -2.48
C GLU A 99 -12.59 14.50 -1.38
N ASN A 100 -13.88 14.32 -1.16
CA ASN A 100 -14.58 14.89 -0.01
C ASN A 100 -14.40 13.96 1.19
N ALA A 101 -13.95 14.48 2.32
CA ALA A 101 -13.81 13.71 3.53
C ALA A 101 -15.10 13.80 4.40
N PRO A 102 -15.65 12.67 4.87
CA PRO A 102 -16.74 12.68 5.85
C PRO A 102 -16.33 13.33 7.18
N ILE A 103 -15.10 13.12 7.60
CA ILE A 103 -14.51 13.75 8.78
C ILE A 103 -14.27 15.22 8.46
N GLY A 104 -14.89 16.11 9.22
CA GLY A 104 -14.73 17.56 9.05
C GLY A 104 -15.80 18.24 8.20
N GLY A 105 -16.95 17.60 7.97
CA GLY A 105 -18.11 18.27 7.38
C GLY A 105 -17.95 18.73 5.93
N GLY A 106 -17.33 17.89 5.10
CA GLY A 106 -17.14 18.22 3.68
C GLY A 106 -15.77 18.83 3.38
N LEU A 107 -14.77 18.61 4.22
CA LEU A 107 -13.40 19.03 3.98
C LEU A 107 -12.86 18.36 2.70
N ALA A 108 -12.42 19.16 1.75
CA ALA A 108 -11.76 18.66 0.55
C ALA A 108 -10.38 18.08 0.89
N LYS A 109 -10.06 16.91 0.35
CA LYS A 109 -8.71 16.35 0.36
C LYS A 109 -8.10 16.48 -1.03
N CYS A 110 -6.86 16.93 -1.09
CA CYS A 110 -6.06 16.94 -2.31
C CYS A 110 -4.90 15.95 -2.12
N ASN A 111 -4.79 14.98 -3.04
CA ASN A 111 -3.75 13.97 -3.05
C ASN A 111 -2.90 14.12 -4.33
N PRO A 112 -1.98 15.09 -4.40
CA PRO A 112 -1.23 15.37 -5.63
C PRO A 112 -0.43 14.19 -6.16
N LEU A 113 -0.06 13.27 -5.26
CA LEU A 113 0.74 12.09 -5.57
C LEU A 113 -0.12 10.82 -5.74
N ALA A 114 -1.47 10.92 -5.82
CA ALA A 114 -2.36 9.76 -5.85
C ALA A 114 -1.96 8.71 -6.88
N TYR A 115 -1.53 9.14 -8.06
CA TYR A 115 -1.15 8.28 -9.19
C TYR A 115 0.36 8.07 -9.34
N TRP A 116 1.16 8.63 -8.43
CA TRP A 116 2.61 8.47 -8.47
C TRP A 116 3.03 7.13 -7.92
N THR A 117 3.99 6.52 -8.58
CA THR A 117 4.70 5.35 -8.06
C THR A 117 5.70 5.79 -6.98
N LEU A 118 6.26 4.83 -6.28
CA LEU A 118 7.36 5.12 -5.37
C LEU A 118 8.61 5.58 -6.15
N GLU A 119 8.86 5.00 -7.32
CA GLU A 119 9.94 5.40 -8.24
C GLU A 119 9.77 6.86 -8.68
N ASP A 120 8.58 7.27 -9.15
CA ASP A 120 8.29 8.67 -9.49
C ASP A 120 8.61 9.62 -8.34
N THR A 121 8.25 9.21 -7.11
CA THR A 121 8.50 10.03 -5.91
C THR A 121 9.98 10.17 -5.63
N PHE A 122 10.76 9.09 -5.71
CA PHE A 122 12.20 9.14 -5.49
C PHE A 122 12.94 9.85 -6.61
N ASP A 123 12.56 9.64 -7.85
CA ASP A 123 13.12 10.36 -8.99
C ASP A 123 12.90 11.88 -8.87
N TYR A 124 11.70 12.27 -8.39
CA TYR A 124 11.41 13.68 -8.14
C TYR A 124 12.29 14.25 -7.02
N ILE A 125 12.42 13.52 -5.91
CA ILE A 125 13.27 13.93 -4.78
C ILE A 125 14.72 14.12 -5.23
N ALA A 126 15.26 13.15 -5.96
CA ALA A 126 16.62 13.19 -6.48
C ALA A 126 16.82 14.34 -7.47
N LYS A 127 15.91 14.48 -8.44
CA LYS A 127 15.98 15.52 -9.47
C LYS A 127 15.91 16.95 -8.93
N HIS A 128 15.12 17.14 -7.88
CA HIS A 128 14.85 18.45 -7.30
C HIS A 128 15.57 18.70 -5.98
N GLU A 129 16.47 17.79 -5.57
CA GLU A 129 17.24 17.86 -4.32
C GLU A 129 16.35 18.13 -3.10
N CYS A 130 15.16 17.49 -3.07
CA CYS A 130 14.20 17.70 -2.00
C CYS A 130 14.73 17.11 -0.69
N LEU A 131 14.41 17.78 0.42
CA LEU A 131 14.65 17.20 1.74
C LEU A 131 13.87 15.88 1.87
N HIS A 132 14.53 14.86 2.40
CA HIS A 132 13.95 13.54 2.63
C HIS A 132 14.35 13.00 4.00
N HIS A 133 13.55 12.08 4.51
CA HIS A 133 13.73 11.56 5.86
C HIS A 133 14.98 10.68 5.95
N PRO A 134 15.86 10.87 6.98
CA PRO A 134 17.14 10.16 7.07
C PRO A 134 17.02 8.63 7.24
N LEU A 135 15.85 8.12 7.66
CA LEU A 135 15.63 6.68 7.75
C LEU A 135 15.47 6.00 6.39
N HIS A 136 15.22 6.75 5.30
CA HIS A 136 15.22 6.15 3.96
C HIS A 136 16.56 5.47 3.67
N ALA A 137 17.68 6.14 3.98
CA ALA A 137 19.02 5.56 3.85
C ALA A 137 19.30 4.34 4.75
N LYS A 138 18.38 4.05 5.69
CA LYS A 138 18.47 2.89 6.59
C LYS A 138 17.45 1.77 6.23
N GLY A 139 16.89 1.81 5.01
CA GLY A 139 15.98 0.79 4.52
C GLY A 139 14.52 0.94 4.94
N TYR A 140 14.08 2.14 5.29
CA TYR A 140 12.68 2.43 5.63
C TYR A 140 12.00 3.18 4.48
N PRO A 141 11.30 2.54 3.55
CA PRO A 141 10.61 3.24 2.46
C PRO A 141 9.37 3.99 2.95
N SER A 142 8.74 3.52 4.01
CA SER A 142 7.60 4.15 4.66
C SER A 142 7.86 4.25 6.16
N ILE A 143 7.64 5.42 6.73
CA ILE A 143 7.98 5.73 8.12
C ILE A 143 6.71 6.04 8.90
N GLY A 144 6.56 5.40 10.05
CA GLY A 144 5.46 5.61 10.98
C GLY A 144 5.92 5.64 12.42
N ASP A 145 5.16 5.02 13.32
CA ASP A 145 5.56 4.89 14.71
C ASP A 145 6.75 3.92 14.83
N ALA A 146 7.76 4.28 15.61
CA ALA A 146 8.97 3.46 15.80
C ALA A 146 8.69 2.08 16.40
N LYS A 147 7.60 1.95 17.17
CA LYS A 147 7.20 0.72 17.84
C LYS A 147 6.72 -0.39 16.89
N ASP A 148 6.24 -0.02 15.69
CA ASP A 148 5.62 -0.94 14.73
C ASP A 148 6.11 -0.73 13.30
N THR A 149 7.23 -0.03 13.14
CA THR A 149 7.87 0.20 11.83
C THR A 149 9.28 -0.36 11.86
N ILE A 150 9.57 -1.27 10.94
CA ILE A 150 10.89 -1.88 10.75
C ILE A 150 11.42 -1.58 9.35
N PRO A 151 12.74 -1.64 9.15
CA PRO A 151 13.30 -1.59 7.81
C PRO A 151 12.88 -2.84 7.03
N ILE A 152 12.78 -2.73 5.73
CA ILE A 152 12.50 -3.89 4.89
C ILE A 152 13.76 -4.76 4.82
N PRO A 153 13.66 -6.09 5.06
CA PRO A 153 14.79 -6.98 5.03
C PRO A 153 15.43 -7.06 3.64
N GLU A 154 16.75 -7.13 3.57
CA GLU A 154 17.51 -7.47 2.36
C GLU A 154 17.41 -8.98 2.06
N ASP A 155 16.23 -9.53 1.97
CA ASP A 155 16.00 -10.97 1.72
C ASP A 155 15.85 -11.33 0.23
N GLY A 156 16.12 -10.36 -0.66
CA GLY A 156 15.98 -10.51 -2.10
C GLY A 156 14.54 -10.31 -2.60
N SER A 157 13.55 -10.16 -1.73
CA SER A 157 12.18 -9.80 -2.11
C SER A 157 12.05 -8.32 -2.44
N VAL A 158 13.03 -7.52 -2.03
CA VAL A 158 13.12 -6.09 -2.32
C VAL A 158 14.58 -5.75 -2.57
N ARG A 159 14.89 -5.18 -3.72
CA ARG A 159 16.16 -4.53 -3.93
C ARG A 159 16.06 -3.08 -3.47
N PHE A 160 16.64 -2.79 -2.33
CA PHE A 160 17.05 -1.44 -2.01
C PHE A 160 18.29 -1.11 -2.81
N VAL A 161 18.16 -0.26 -3.79
CA VAL A 161 19.29 0.43 -4.36
C VAL A 161 19.35 1.77 -3.67
N ASP A 162 20.37 1.91 -2.87
CA ASP A 162 20.96 3.10 -2.29
C ASP A 162 20.05 4.36 -2.19
N PHE A 163 19.30 4.45 -1.09
CA PHE A 163 18.47 5.61 -0.76
C PHE A 163 19.25 6.88 -0.43
N ASN A 164 20.55 6.89 -0.63
CA ASN A 164 21.33 8.11 -0.46
C ASN A 164 21.27 9.04 -1.69
N PHE A 165 20.52 8.64 -2.73
CA PHE A 165 20.33 9.42 -3.98
C PHE A 165 21.63 9.73 -4.74
N GLU A 166 22.74 9.06 -4.42
CA GLU A 166 24.05 9.28 -5.02
C GLU A 166 24.40 8.28 -6.13
N GLY A 167 23.55 7.29 -6.40
CA GLY A 167 23.84 6.17 -7.31
C GLY A 167 22.76 5.88 -8.35
N ASP A 168 23.07 4.93 -9.20
CA ASP A 168 22.17 4.45 -10.25
C ASP A 168 20.86 3.89 -9.70
N LYS A 169 19.78 4.15 -10.42
CA LYS A 169 18.37 3.79 -10.25
C LYS A 169 18.03 2.71 -9.23
N THR A 170 17.13 3.08 -8.33
CA THR A 170 16.39 2.18 -7.46
C THR A 170 15.49 1.28 -8.30
N GLU A 171 15.75 -0.02 -8.34
CA GLU A 171 14.83 -1.00 -8.91
C GLU A 171 13.88 -1.51 -7.81
N TRP A 172 12.60 -1.18 -7.94
CA TRP A 172 11.54 -1.72 -7.10
C TRP A 172 10.96 -2.96 -7.74
N LEU A 173 11.06 -4.08 -7.06
CA LEU A 173 10.55 -5.36 -7.57
C LEU A 173 9.08 -5.60 -7.20
N ASP A 174 8.53 -4.86 -6.23
CA ASP A 174 7.18 -5.09 -5.76
C ASP A 174 6.54 -3.82 -5.18
N TYR A 175 5.39 -3.43 -5.71
CA TYR A 175 4.65 -2.23 -5.31
C TYR A 175 4.06 -2.30 -3.91
N ALA A 176 3.67 -3.46 -3.43
CA ALA A 176 3.17 -3.65 -2.08
C ALA A 176 4.25 -3.48 -1.01
N THR A 177 5.50 -3.39 -1.42
CA THR A 177 6.66 -3.43 -0.53
C THR A 177 6.90 -2.15 0.25
N GLU A 178 6.45 -0.99 -0.27
CA GLU A 178 6.63 0.29 0.44
C GLU A 178 6.17 0.22 1.90
N ARG A 179 5.06 -0.43 2.17
CA ARG A 179 4.46 -0.50 3.51
C ARG A 179 4.66 -1.84 4.22
N LYS A 180 5.41 -2.75 3.64
CA LYS A 180 5.66 -4.09 4.21
C LYS A 180 6.30 -4.04 5.61
N GLY A 181 7.08 -3.02 5.90
CA GLY A 181 7.66 -2.76 7.21
C GLY A 181 6.75 -1.99 8.20
N ARG A 182 5.47 -1.73 7.87
CA ARG A 182 4.54 -0.96 8.69
C ARG A 182 3.58 -1.86 9.45
N PHE A 183 3.16 -1.41 10.63
CA PHE A 183 2.21 -2.10 11.51
C PHE A 183 2.61 -3.53 11.90
N VAL A 184 3.92 -3.78 11.99
CA VAL A 184 4.45 -5.11 12.26
C VAL A 184 4.00 -5.61 13.61
N GLY A 185 3.37 -6.79 13.62
CA GLY A 185 2.86 -7.42 14.83
C GLY A 185 1.56 -6.82 15.37
N LEU A 186 0.89 -5.97 14.60
CA LEU A 186 -0.40 -5.38 14.98
C LEU A 186 -1.56 -6.05 14.23
N ALA A 187 -2.67 -6.24 14.96
CA ALA A 187 -3.94 -6.68 14.42
C ALA A 187 -5.06 -5.71 14.79
N ASN A 188 -6.11 -5.68 13.99
CA ASN A 188 -7.36 -5.02 14.32
C ASN A 188 -8.12 -5.80 15.40
N ALA A 189 -9.17 -5.22 15.98
CA ALA A 189 -9.97 -5.89 17.02
C ALA A 189 -10.66 -7.17 16.53
N ASP A 190 -10.92 -7.29 15.23
CA ASP A 190 -11.49 -8.49 14.60
C ASP A 190 -10.44 -9.58 14.29
N GLY A 191 -9.17 -9.33 14.62
CA GLY A 191 -8.05 -10.24 14.37
C GLY A 191 -7.41 -10.12 13.00
N SER A 192 -7.94 -9.30 12.10
CA SER A 192 -7.33 -9.04 10.80
C SER A 192 -6.02 -8.25 10.93
N THR A 193 -5.12 -8.41 9.97
CA THR A 193 -3.86 -7.65 9.94
C THR A 193 -4.14 -6.16 9.83
N LYS A 194 -3.51 -5.35 10.68
CA LYS A 194 -3.63 -3.90 10.63
C LYS A 194 -2.86 -3.33 9.45
N THR A 195 -3.52 -2.54 8.63
CA THR A 195 -2.96 -1.93 7.41
C THR A 195 -3.01 -0.41 7.41
N GLU A 196 -3.91 0.18 8.21
CA GLU A 196 -4.10 1.62 8.31
C GLU A 196 -4.22 2.09 9.77
N CYS A 197 -3.88 3.34 10.00
CA CYS A 197 -4.27 4.05 11.21
C CYS A 197 -5.63 4.70 11.00
N GLY A 198 -6.47 4.76 12.03
CA GLY A 198 -7.85 5.27 11.96
C GLY A 198 -8.04 6.71 11.43
N ILE A 199 -6.97 7.47 11.17
CA ILE A 199 -7.04 8.84 10.64
C ILE A 199 -7.68 8.89 9.25
N HIS A 200 -7.52 7.83 8.44
CA HIS A 200 -7.91 7.83 7.02
C HIS A 200 -9.06 6.88 6.69
N VAL A 201 -9.51 6.08 7.65
CA VAL A 201 -10.50 5.02 7.43
C VAL A 201 -11.88 5.56 7.04
N ASP A 202 -12.25 6.74 7.50
CA ASP A 202 -13.58 7.31 7.25
C ASP A 202 -13.58 8.29 6.09
N GLY A 203 -13.30 7.88 4.86
CA GLY A 203 -13.36 8.92 3.84
C GLY A 203 -13.11 8.57 2.40
N ALA A 204 -12.62 7.43 2.13
CA ALA A 204 -12.61 6.93 0.77
C ALA A 204 -13.88 6.10 0.57
N GLU A 205 -14.97 6.70 0.07
CA GLU A 205 -15.96 5.89 -0.64
C GLU A 205 -15.19 5.10 -1.69
N LYS A 206 -15.40 3.79 -1.72
CA LYS A 206 -14.89 2.95 -2.80
C LYS A 206 -15.49 3.52 -4.08
N THR A 207 -14.70 4.27 -4.83
CA THR A 207 -15.15 4.83 -6.13
C THR A 207 -15.12 3.80 -7.24
N TRP A 208 -14.69 2.59 -6.91
CA TRP A 208 -14.59 1.49 -7.84
C TRP A 208 -15.77 0.53 -7.68
N ASP A 209 -16.80 0.73 -8.48
CA ASP A 209 -18.04 -0.07 -8.47
C ASP A 209 -17.96 -1.32 -9.37
N ARG A 210 -16.86 -1.50 -10.11
CA ARG A 210 -16.69 -2.56 -11.09
C ARG A 210 -15.54 -3.49 -10.73
N ASP A 211 -15.78 -4.77 -10.77
CA ASP A 211 -14.72 -5.78 -10.77
C ASP A 211 -14.17 -5.98 -12.19
N LEU A 212 -12.97 -6.58 -12.32
CA LEU A 212 -12.33 -6.82 -13.62
C LEU A 212 -12.89 -8.11 -14.24
N TRP A 213 -12.91 -8.16 -15.57
CA TRP A 213 -13.39 -9.31 -16.35
C TRP A 213 -14.80 -9.80 -15.97
N GLU A 214 -15.70 -8.89 -15.58
CA GLU A 214 -17.09 -9.21 -15.24
C GLU A 214 -18.04 -9.37 -16.45
N ALA A 215 -17.58 -9.03 -17.65
CA ALA A 215 -18.46 -9.08 -18.80
C ALA A 215 -18.89 -10.52 -19.12
N ASP A 216 -20.19 -10.74 -19.39
CA ASP A 216 -20.76 -12.03 -19.81
C ASP A 216 -20.06 -12.67 -21.03
N LYS A 217 -19.23 -11.89 -21.73
CA LYS A 217 -18.50 -12.30 -22.93
C LYS A 217 -16.98 -12.41 -22.71
N SER A 218 -16.52 -12.24 -21.48
CA SER A 218 -15.10 -12.37 -21.20
C SER A 218 -14.58 -13.76 -21.53
N LYS A 219 -13.39 -13.82 -22.09
CA LYS A 219 -12.64 -15.06 -22.32
C LYS A 219 -11.83 -15.49 -21.10
N VAL A 220 -11.66 -14.57 -20.17
CA VAL A 220 -11.06 -14.83 -18.86
C VAL A 220 -12.13 -15.43 -17.95
N LYS A 221 -11.91 -16.65 -17.50
CA LYS A 221 -12.82 -17.38 -16.61
C LYS A 221 -12.60 -16.93 -15.17
N LYS A 222 -13.62 -16.34 -14.56
CA LYS A 222 -13.53 -15.90 -13.17
C LYS A 222 -13.54 -17.08 -12.21
N VAL A 223 -12.67 -17.02 -11.20
CA VAL A 223 -12.57 -17.99 -10.10
C VAL A 223 -12.96 -17.25 -8.81
N ASP A 224 -14.05 -17.67 -8.18
CA ASP A 224 -14.70 -16.91 -7.11
C ASP A 224 -14.40 -17.46 -5.69
N SER A 225 -13.56 -18.48 -5.57
CA SER A 225 -13.21 -19.05 -4.27
C SER A 225 -11.82 -19.68 -4.26
N THR A 226 -11.22 -19.80 -3.07
CA THR A 226 -9.93 -20.49 -2.87
C THR A 226 -10.01 -21.97 -3.28
N ASP A 227 -11.14 -22.65 -3.03
CA ASP A 227 -11.34 -24.04 -3.44
C ASP A 227 -11.35 -24.17 -4.97
N ALA A 228 -12.05 -23.28 -5.68
CA ALA A 228 -12.04 -23.25 -7.15
C ALA A 228 -10.66 -22.92 -7.72
N ALA A 229 -9.88 -22.06 -7.06
CA ALA A 229 -8.49 -21.78 -7.46
C ALA A 229 -7.58 -23.01 -7.27
N LEU A 230 -7.80 -23.78 -6.20
CA LEU A 230 -7.12 -25.07 -5.99
C LEU A 230 -7.51 -26.11 -7.04
N GLU A 231 -8.78 -26.15 -7.44
CA GLU A 231 -9.23 -27.03 -8.53
C GLU A 231 -8.54 -26.68 -9.84
N VAL A 232 -8.40 -25.40 -10.18
CA VAL A 232 -7.64 -24.96 -11.36
C VAL A 232 -6.19 -25.42 -11.25
N LYS A 233 -5.55 -25.18 -10.11
CA LYS A 233 -4.14 -25.55 -9.87
C LYS A 233 -3.90 -27.05 -9.99
N ASN A 234 -4.86 -27.86 -9.54
CA ASN A 234 -4.75 -29.32 -9.50
C ASN A 234 -5.50 -30.01 -10.66
N SER A 235 -5.88 -29.27 -11.69
CA SER A 235 -6.72 -29.77 -12.80
C SER A 235 -6.03 -30.83 -13.68
N GLY A 236 -4.69 -30.96 -13.58
CA GLY A 236 -3.92 -31.84 -14.47
C GLY A 236 -3.77 -31.29 -15.88
N LYS A 237 -4.04 -29.99 -16.09
CA LYS A 237 -3.95 -29.31 -17.39
C LYS A 237 -3.16 -28.02 -17.24
N ASP A 238 -2.45 -27.67 -18.30
CA ASP A 238 -1.83 -26.35 -18.37
C ASP A 238 -2.92 -25.25 -18.44
N SER A 239 -2.73 -24.19 -17.68
CA SER A 239 -3.62 -23.03 -17.68
C SER A 239 -2.88 -21.76 -17.28
N VAL A 240 -3.49 -20.62 -17.47
CA VAL A 240 -2.98 -19.34 -16.99
C VAL A 240 -3.94 -18.77 -15.97
N ILE A 241 -3.44 -18.26 -14.85
CA ILE A 241 -4.23 -17.56 -13.86
C ILE A 241 -3.62 -16.20 -13.56
N VAL A 242 -4.42 -15.15 -13.65
CA VAL A 242 -4.06 -13.82 -13.13
C VAL A 242 -4.64 -13.65 -11.74
N VAL A 243 -3.78 -13.36 -10.79
CA VAL A 243 -4.18 -12.93 -9.45
C VAL A 243 -4.19 -11.41 -9.43
N TYR A 244 -5.32 -10.80 -9.16
CA TYR A 244 -5.50 -9.37 -9.31
C TYR A 244 -6.21 -8.73 -8.11
N ALA A 245 -6.21 -7.42 -8.08
CA ALA A 245 -7.06 -6.62 -7.21
C ALA A 245 -7.79 -5.57 -8.07
N PRO A 246 -9.13 -5.43 -7.94
CA PRO A 246 -9.90 -4.50 -8.78
C PRO A 246 -9.45 -3.04 -8.64
N TRP A 247 -8.93 -2.70 -7.48
CA TRP A 247 -8.41 -1.39 -7.15
C TRP A 247 -6.98 -1.13 -7.64
N CYS A 248 -6.27 -2.14 -8.09
CA CYS A 248 -4.89 -1.99 -8.55
C CYS A 248 -4.87 -1.43 -9.98
N GLN A 249 -4.26 -0.25 -10.17
CA GLN A 249 -4.16 0.40 -11.47
C GLN A 249 -3.55 -0.52 -12.54
N PHE A 250 -2.49 -1.26 -12.18
CA PHE A 250 -1.86 -2.20 -13.13
C PHE A 250 -2.72 -3.39 -13.47
N SER A 251 -3.61 -3.81 -12.56
CA SER A 251 -4.62 -4.82 -12.87
C SER A 251 -5.63 -4.26 -13.87
N GLN A 252 -6.03 -3.01 -13.70
CA GLN A 252 -6.95 -2.30 -14.59
C GLN A 252 -6.32 -2.05 -15.96
N ASP A 253 -5.09 -1.56 -15.99
CA ASP A 253 -4.36 -1.26 -17.24
C ASP A 253 -4.10 -2.52 -18.07
N MET A 254 -4.01 -3.68 -17.42
CA MET A 254 -3.80 -4.95 -18.09
C MET A 254 -5.10 -5.58 -18.62
N GLU A 255 -6.28 -5.14 -18.18
CA GLU A 255 -7.56 -5.83 -18.44
C GLU A 255 -7.78 -6.12 -19.93
N ASP A 256 -7.65 -5.11 -20.79
CA ASP A 256 -7.86 -5.23 -22.23
C ASP A 256 -6.83 -6.14 -22.92
N GLU A 257 -5.56 -6.03 -22.56
CA GLU A 257 -4.50 -6.85 -23.14
C GLU A 257 -4.62 -8.31 -22.68
N PHE A 258 -4.99 -8.53 -21.42
CA PHE A 258 -5.19 -9.86 -20.89
C PHE A 258 -6.44 -10.54 -21.47
N GLU A 259 -7.50 -9.80 -21.75
CA GLU A 259 -8.68 -10.29 -22.47
C GLU A 259 -8.33 -10.73 -23.90
N LYS A 260 -7.54 -9.94 -24.63
CA LYS A 260 -7.05 -10.28 -25.98
C LYS A 260 -6.14 -11.52 -25.93
N PHE A 261 -5.26 -11.59 -24.94
CA PHE A 261 -4.42 -12.76 -24.71
C PHE A 261 -5.28 -14.00 -24.46
N ALA A 262 -6.27 -13.93 -23.56
CA ALA A 262 -7.17 -15.03 -23.27
C ALA A 262 -7.97 -15.50 -24.51
N ALA A 263 -8.33 -14.56 -25.39
CA ALA A 263 -9.02 -14.89 -26.63
C ALA A 263 -8.15 -15.63 -27.66
N SER A 264 -6.82 -15.46 -27.59
CA SER A 264 -5.85 -16.09 -28.51
C SER A 264 -5.16 -17.33 -27.91
N ALA A 265 -5.18 -17.48 -26.58
CA ALA A 265 -4.53 -18.59 -25.90
C ALA A 265 -5.19 -19.94 -26.22
N ASP A 266 -4.38 -20.99 -26.35
CA ASP A 266 -4.84 -22.37 -26.56
C ASP A 266 -5.04 -23.15 -25.24
N VAL A 267 -4.99 -22.44 -24.11
CA VAL A 267 -5.27 -22.95 -22.77
C VAL A 267 -6.38 -22.13 -22.11
N ASP A 268 -6.94 -22.69 -21.04
CA ASP A 268 -7.88 -21.95 -20.21
C ASP A 268 -7.16 -20.83 -19.46
N VAL A 269 -7.74 -19.65 -19.50
CA VAL A 269 -7.25 -18.44 -18.81
C VAL A 269 -8.23 -18.05 -17.73
N TYR A 270 -7.72 -17.85 -16.53
CA TYR A 270 -8.49 -17.58 -15.33
C TYR A 270 -8.11 -16.26 -14.68
N SER A 271 -9.05 -15.68 -13.94
CA SER A 271 -8.79 -14.56 -13.02
C SER A 271 -9.22 -14.95 -11.61
N PHE A 272 -8.42 -14.56 -10.61
CA PHE A 272 -8.72 -14.74 -9.20
C PHE A 272 -8.47 -13.43 -8.44
N ARG A 273 -9.48 -12.97 -7.73
CA ARG A 273 -9.36 -11.77 -6.89
C ARG A 273 -8.61 -12.12 -5.62
N GLY A 274 -7.37 -11.62 -5.50
CA GLY A 274 -6.43 -12.02 -4.44
C GLY A 274 -6.33 -11.05 -3.27
N ASP A 275 -6.93 -9.86 -3.33
CA ASP A 275 -6.84 -8.85 -2.29
C ASP A 275 -7.60 -9.23 -0.99
N GLU A 276 -8.60 -10.08 -1.10
CA GLU A 276 -9.37 -10.61 0.01
C GLU A 276 -8.80 -11.92 0.59
N GLU A 277 -7.92 -12.61 -0.16
CA GLU A 277 -7.39 -13.95 0.16
C GLU A 277 -5.85 -14.00 0.16
N ARG A 278 -5.22 -13.03 0.81
CA ARG A 278 -3.77 -12.77 0.71
C ARG A 278 -2.88 -13.93 1.11
N ASP A 279 -3.16 -14.56 2.25
CA ASP A 279 -2.36 -15.68 2.74
C ASP A 279 -2.42 -16.84 1.74
N PHE A 280 -3.62 -17.12 1.23
CA PHE A 280 -3.83 -18.15 0.22
C PHE A 280 -3.04 -17.87 -1.07
N VAL A 281 -3.11 -16.66 -1.61
CA VAL A 281 -2.44 -16.35 -2.87
C VAL A 281 -0.92 -16.29 -2.72
N GLN A 282 -0.41 -15.93 -1.56
CA GLN A 282 1.03 -15.97 -1.29
C GLN A 282 1.55 -17.40 -1.18
N GLU A 283 0.89 -18.24 -0.41
CA GLU A 283 1.34 -19.59 -0.14
C GLU A 283 1.08 -20.56 -1.31
N THR A 284 -0.04 -20.36 -2.01
CA THR A 284 -0.54 -21.32 -3.01
C THR A 284 -0.24 -20.92 -4.44
N LEU A 285 -0.33 -19.62 -4.76
CA LEU A 285 -0.19 -19.08 -6.11
C LEU A 285 1.06 -18.22 -6.30
N ASN A 286 1.99 -18.26 -5.34
CA ASN A 286 3.25 -17.49 -5.38
C ASN A 286 3.04 -16.00 -5.74
N THR A 287 1.97 -15.40 -5.22
CA THR A 287 1.57 -14.02 -5.50
C THR A 287 1.96 -13.12 -4.34
N GLN A 288 2.76 -12.11 -4.60
CA GLN A 288 3.20 -11.12 -3.62
C GLN A 288 2.69 -9.71 -3.95
N SER A 289 2.30 -9.49 -5.22
CA SER A 289 1.83 -8.20 -5.74
C SER A 289 0.71 -8.40 -6.76
N PHE A 290 -0.01 -7.31 -7.11
CA PHE A 290 -1.06 -7.33 -8.11
C PHE A 290 -0.73 -6.42 -9.29
N PRO A 291 -0.99 -6.88 -10.53
CA PRO A 291 -1.39 -8.24 -10.90
C PRO A 291 -0.19 -9.18 -10.92
N THR A 292 -0.39 -10.44 -10.56
CA THR A 292 0.56 -11.53 -10.82
C THR A 292 -0.04 -12.50 -11.82
N VAL A 293 0.66 -12.77 -12.92
CA VAL A 293 0.28 -13.77 -13.92
C VAL A 293 1.09 -15.03 -13.68
N ASN A 294 0.43 -16.16 -13.52
CA ASN A 294 1.05 -17.46 -13.37
C ASN A 294 0.63 -18.42 -14.49
N VAL A 295 1.57 -19.14 -15.05
CA VAL A 295 1.28 -20.37 -15.80
C VAL A 295 1.21 -21.52 -14.80
N ILE A 296 0.08 -22.19 -14.76
CA ILE A 296 -0.12 -23.40 -13.96
C ILE A 296 0.14 -24.58 -14.87
N LYS A 297 1.15 -25.39 -14.54
CA LYS A 297 1.48 -26.62 -15.28
C LYS A 297 0.56 -27.77 -14.89
N ALA A 298 0.47 -28.78 -15.76
CA ALA A 298 -0.33 -29.96 -15.49
C ALA A 298 0.04 -30.72 -14.21
N ASP A 299 1.25 -30.54 -13.69
CA ASP A 299 1.71 -31.08 -12.40
C ASP A 299 1.35 -30.20 -11.19
N GLY A 300 0.64 -29.08 -11.41
CA GLY A 300 0.25 -28.13 -10.37
C GLY A 300 1.33 -27.10 -10.05
N THR A 301 2.47 -27.10 -10.73
CA THR A 301 3.50 -26.07 -10.51
C THR A 301 3.02 -24.71 -11.06
N ALA A 302 3.12 -23.68 -10.24
CA ALA A 302 2.84 -22.29 -10.63
C ALA A 302 4.14 -21.58 -10.99
N VAL A 303 4.27 -21.13 -12.23
CA VAL A 303 5.42 -20.35 -12.72
C VAL A 303 4.99 -18.92 -12.93
N LYS A 304 5.59 -18.00 -12.18
CA LYS A 304 5.27 -16.59 -12.19
C LYS A 304 5.89 -15.87 -13.39
N TYR A 305 5.14 -14.97 -13.99
CA TYR A 305 5.64 -14.03 -14.98
C TYR A 305 6.35 -12.86 -14.31
N GLU A 306 7.62 -12.68 -14.58
CA GLU A 306 8.47 -11.72 -13.89
C GLU A 306 8.64 -10.37 -14.62
N SER A 307 8.12 -10.25 -15.86
CA SER A 307 8.26 -9.01 -16.64
C SER A 307 7.10 -8.04 -16.38
N GLU A 308 7.40 -6.75 -16.43
CA GLU A 308 6.39 -5.69 -16.38
C GLU A 308 5.70 -5.44 -17.72
N VAL A 309 6.23 -6.01 -18.83
CA VAL A 309 5.63 -5.89 -20.16
C VAL A 309 4.50 -6.91 -20.31
N ARG A 310 3.25 -6.46 -20.21
CA ARG A 310 2.05 -7.31 -20.20
C ARG A 310 1.25 -7.21 -21.49
N THR A 311 1.94 -7.14 -22.64
CA THR A 311 1.30 -7.20 -23.96
C THR A 311 0.91 -8.64 -24.33
N VAL A 312 -0.03 -8.78 -25.26
CA VAL A 312 -0.44 -10.11 -25.79
C VAL A 312 0.76 -10.94 -26.22
N ASP A 313 1.67 -10.34 -26.99
CA ASP A 313 2.86 -11.04 -27.52
C ASP A 313 3.78 -11.52 -26.39
N ALA A 314 3.99 -10.68 -25.37
CA ALA A 314 4.85 -11.02 -24.25
C ALA A 314 4.26 -12.14 -23.38
N LEU A 315 2.96 -12.12 -23.13
CA LEU A 315 2.25 -13.16 -22.39
C LEU A 315 2.17 -14.47 -23.17
N THR A 316 1.96 -14.40 -24.49
CA THR A 316 1.97 -15.58 -25.38
C THR A 316 3.33 -16.24 -25.37
N LYS A 317 4.40 -15.45 -25.53
CA LYS A 317 5.77 -15.97 -25.47
C LYS A 317 6.07 -16.62 -24.12
N PHE A 318 5.68 -15.99 -23.04
CA PHE A 318 5.87 -16.55 -21.69
C PHE A 318 5.17 -17.91 -21.54
N LEU A 319 3.94 -18.03 -22.02
CA LEU A 319 3.18 -19.26 -22.00
C LEU A 319 3.90 -20.36 -22.81
N GLU A 320 4.40 -20.04 -24.01
CA GLU A 320 5.14 -20.97 -24.87
C GLU A 320 6.47 -21.41 -24.24
N ASP A 321 7.22 -20.49 -23.66
CA ASP A 321 8.53 -20.75 -23.04
C ASP A 321 8.42 -21.55 -21.73
N THR A 322 7.24 -21.53 -21.10
CA THR A 322 7.01 -22.15 -19.76
C THR A 322 6.47 -23.58 -19.83
N ARG A 323 5.88 -23.99 -20.95
CA ARG A 323 5.29 -25.31 -21.18
C ARG A 323 6.28 -26.44 -21.29
#